data_b4bada7a7328bf9a1d6b53e877f5efed
#
_entry.id   b4bada7a7328bf9a1d6b53e877f5efed
#
_cell.length_a   1.000
_cell.length_b   1.000
_cell.length_c   1.000
_cell.angle_alpha   90.00
_cell.angle_beta   90.00
_cell.angle_gamma   90.00
#
_symmetry.space_group_name_H-M   'P 1'
#
loop_
_entity.id
_entity.type
_entity.pdbx_description
1 polymer ?
#
loop_
_entity_poly.entity_id
_entity_poly.type
_entity_poly.pdbx_seq_one_letter_code
_entity_poly.pdbx_strand_id
1 'polypeptide(L)'
;MERSLLAPGHRACAGCAMPTTIRLVLDAAGPNTIVVSPTGCLEVVTTPFPESAWCVPWIHSLFENAAAVASGVEVMLKRQGRDTNVVVIGGDGSTFDIGMGSNSGMFERGHKVLYVCYDNEAYMNTGVQRSGSTPFCVHTTTTPSGSESFGNPRPKKDMPGIALAHGVPYVATASVAYPVDLRRKVKEALKANGPSYIQVNAPCITGWTFDAGTMIELARLAVETGLWPLTEYVDGKLVGVKKIRRPKPVEEYLSLQGRYK
;
A
#
# COMPACT_ATOMS: atom_id res chain seq x y z
N MET A 1 -8.98 0.62 -26.52
CA MET A 1 -8.52 0.89 -25.13
C MET A 1 -8.97 -0.28 -24.27
N GLU A 2 -8.04 -0.96 -23.63
CA GLU A 2 -8.41 -1.99 -22.66
C GLU A 2 -9.23 -1.36 -21.54
N ARG A 3 -10.29 -2.06 -21.12
CA ARG A 3 -11.18 -1.58 -20.06
C ARG A 3 -10.42 -1.60 -18.72
N SER A 4 -10.40 -0.47 -18.01
CA SER A 4 -9.81 -0.41 -16.66
C SER A 4 -10.48 -1.43 -15.74
N LEU A 5 -9.67 -2.15 -14.96
CA LEU A 5 -10.16 -3.13 -13.98
C LEU A 5 -10.66 -2.49 -12.66
N LEU A 6 -10.45 -1.18 -12.49
CA LEU A 6 -11.14 -0.34 -11.54
C LEU A 6 -11.90 0.74 -12.31
N ALA A 7 -13.21 0.66 -12.34
CA ALA A 7 -14.08 1.57 -13.08
C ALA A 7 -13.94 3.03 -12.59
N PRO A 8 -14.20 4.02 -13.46
CA PRO A 8 -14.39 5.40 -13.02
C PRO A 8 -15.67 5.51 -12.17
N GLY A 9 -15.81 6.62 -11.43
CA GLY A 9 -17.02 6.88 -10.62
C GLY A 9 -16.89 6.45 -9.16
N HIS A 10 -15.73 5.96 -8.71
CA HIS A 10 -15.45 5.79 -7.29
C HIS A 10 -15.50 7.13 -6.54
N ARG A 11 -15.78 7.11 -5.23
CA ARG A 11 -15.96 8.30 -4.38
C ARG A 11 -14.67 8.75 -3.65
N ALA A 12 -13.51 8.49 -4.22
CA ALA A 12 -12.24 8.91 -3.63
C ALA A 12 -12.07 10.44 -3.69
N CYS A 13 -11.37 10.99 -2.71
CA CYS A 13 -11.03 12.42 -2.66
C CYS A 13 -10.26 12.84 -3.92
N ALA A 14 -10.49 14.07 -4.41
CA ALA A 14 -9.66 14.66 -5.45
C ALA A 14 -8.21 14.76 -4.94
N GLY A 15 -7.23 14.31 -5.73
CA GLY A 15 -5.82 14.25 -5.32
C GLY A 15 -5.43 13.04 -4.45
N CYS A 16 -6.33 12.06 -4.25
CA CYS A 16 -5.99 10.82 -3.56
C CYS A 16 -5.12 9.91 -4.45
N ALA A 17 -3.97 9.47 -3.92
CA ALA A 17 -3.06 8.57 -4.64
C ALA A 17 -3.56 7.13 -4.74
N MET A 18 -4.43 6.70 -3.82
CA MET A 18 -4.88 5.31 -3.69
C MET A 18 -5.54 4.78 -4.97
N PRO A 19 -6.54 5.41 -5.61
CA PRO A 19 -7.16 4.88 -6.83
C PRO A 19 -6.19 4.71 -7.99
N THR A 20 -5.24 5.64 -8.14
CA THR A 20 -4.17 5.53 -9.14
C THR A 20 -3.27 4.34 -8.85
N THR A 21 -2.86 4.15 -7.60
CA THR A 21 -2.08 2.99 -7.16
C THR A 21 -2.80 1.69 -7.51
N ILE A 22 -4.09 1.58 -7.17
CA ILE A 22 -4.87 0.35 -7.40
C ILE A 22 -5.02 0.05 -8.89
N ARG A 23 -5.27 1.05 -9.73
CA ARG A 23 -5.31 0.86 -11.20
C ARG A 23 -3.99 0.32 -11.73
N LEU A 24 -2.85 0.87 -11.29
CA LEU A 24 -1.53 0.40 -11.70
C LEU A 24 -1.26 -1.05 -11.28
N VAL A 25 -1.72 -1.43 -10.07
CA VAL A 25 -1.62 -2.81 -9.57
C VAL A 25 -2.49 -3.75 -10.40
N LEU A 26 -3.75 -3.41 -10.61
CA LEU A 26 -4.70 -4.25 -11.37
C LEU A 26 -4.31 -4.38 -12.84
N ASP A 27 -3.86 -3.28 -13.47
CA ASP A 27 -3.36 -3.30 -14.86
C ASP A 27 -2.17 -4.26 -15.02
N ALA A 28 -1.32 -4.34 -13.99
CA ALA A 28 -0.17 -5.24 -14.01
C ALA A 28 -0.54 -6.70 -13.67
N ALA A 29 -1.51 -6.90 -12.79
CA ALA A 29 -2.00 -8.22 -12.38
C ALA A 29 -2.89 -8.88 -13.44
N GLY A 30 -3.62 -8.08 -14.22
CA GLY A 30 -4.52 -8.55 -15.27
C GLY A 30 -5.89 -9.03 -14.77
N PRO A 31 -6.79 -9.36 -15.69
CA PRO A 31 -8.20 -9.68 -15.37
C PRO A 31 -8.39 -11.02 -14.64
N ASN A 32 -7.42 -11.94 -14.74
CA ASN A 32 -7.48 -13.21 -14.00
C ASN A 32 -6.96 -13.04 -12.57
N THR A 33 -7.62 -12.16 -11.82
CA THR A 33 -7.22 -11.76 -10.46
C THR A 33 -8.44 -11.75 -9.55
N ILE A 34 -8.30 -12.27 -8.34
CA ILE A 34 -9.24 -12.09 -7.23
C ILE A 34 -8.58 -11.14 -6.23
N VAL A 35 -9.30 -10.09 -5.85
CA VAL A 35 -8.83 -9.12 -4.86
C VAL A 35 -9.51 -9.36 -3.53
N VAL A 36 -8.74 -9.35 -2.45
CA VAL A 36 -9.25 -9.29 -1.07
C VAL A 36 -8.80 -7.97 -0.47
N SER A 37 -9.72 -7.18 0.08
CA SER A 37 -9.35 -5.94 0.77
C SER A 37 -9.95 -5.88 2.16
N PRO A 38 -9.16 -5.43 3.15
CA PRO A 38 -9.70 -5.12 4.47
C PRO A 38 -10.51 -3.84 4.42
N THR A 39 -11.35 -3.63 5.43
CA THR A 39 -12.03 -2.36 5.69
C THR A 39 -11.05 -1.17 5.65
N GLY A 40 -11.45 -0.07 5.06
CA GLY A 40 -10.67 1.16 5.00
C GLY A 40 -11.10 2.06 3.85
N CYS A 41 -10.32 3.11 3.56
CA CYS A 41 -10.67 4.04 2.47
C CYS A 41 -10.98 3.33 1.16
N LEU A 42 -10.21 2.29 0.79
CA LEU A 42 -10.37 1.59 -0.48
C LEU A 42 -11.75 0.96 -0.60
N GLU A 43 -12.18 0.24 0.41
CA GLU A 43 -13.51 -0.37 0.44
C GLU A 43 -14.59 0.70 0.40
N VAL A 44 -14.55 1.67 1.34
CA VAL A 44 -15.56 2.72 1.48
C VAL A 44 -15.83 3.50 0.19
N VAL A 45 -14.76 3.85 -0.56
CA VAL A 45 -14.91 4.69 -1.77
C VAL A 45 -15.24 3.91 -3.04
N THR A 46 -15.08 2.58 -3.03
CA THR A 46 -15.26 1.75 -4.24
C THR A 46 -16.52 0.92 -4.25
N THR A 47 -17.21 0.79 -3.11
CA THR A 47 -18.36 -0.12 -2.95
C THR A 47 -19.56 0.50 -2.22
N PRO A 48 -19.96 1.75 -2.52
CA PRO A 48 -21.20 2.29 -1.96
C PRO A 48 -22.41 1.55 -2.56
N PHE A 49 -23.29 1.01 -1.71
CA PHE A 49 -24.50 0.32 -2.19
C PHE A 49 -25.35 1.24 -3.09
N PRO A 50 -25.86 0.73 -4.23
CA PRO A 50 -25.78 -0.63 -4.81
C PRO A 50 -24.63 -0.79 -5.82
N GLU A 51 -23.63 0.10 -5.84
CA GLU A 51 -22.59 0.19 -6.86
C GLU A 51 -21.29 -0.49 -6.42
N SER A 52 -20.47 -0.87 -7.40
CA SER A 52 -19.10 -1.31 -7.19
C SER A 52 -18.21 -0.82 -8.33
N ALA A 53 -17.02 -0.31 -8.01
CA ALA A 53 -16.03 0.09 -9.00
C ALA A 53 -15.14 -1.08 -9.47
N TRP A 54 -15.28 -2.26 -8.89
CA TRP A 54 -14.43 -3.41 -9.19
C TRP A 54 -14.89 -4.14 -10.45
N CYS A 55 -13.98 -4.33 -11.41
CA CYS A 55 -14.19 -5.10 -12.64
C CYS A 55 -13.49 -6.47 -12.58
N VAL A 56 -13.07 -6.89 -11.40
CA VAL A 56 -12.55 -8.23 -11.07
C VAL A 56 -13.31 -8.75 -9.84
N PRO A 57 -13.33 -10.05 -9.57
CA PRO A 57 -13.86 -10.59 -8.33
C PRO A 57 -13.18 -9.92 -7.13
N TRP A 58 -13.97 -9.40 -6.22
CA TRP A 58 -13.52 -8.66 -5.06
C TRP A 58 -14.23 -9.11 -3.79
N ILE A 59 -13.49 -9.27 -2.71
CA ILE A 59 -13.96 -9.70 -1.41
C ILE A 59 -13.59 -8.65 -0.39
N HIS A 60 -14.60 -8.05 0.26
CA HIS A 60 -14.38 -7.26 1.47
C HIS A 60 -14.21 -8.20 2.66
N SER A 61 -13.16 -8.01 3.42
CA SER A 61 -12.91 -8.72 4.67
C SER A 61 -12.89 -7.76 5.85
N LEU A 62 -12.93 -8.30 7.05
CA LEU A 62 -12.72 -7.50 8.26
C LEU A 62 -11.34 -6.85 8.25
N PHE A 63 -11.20 -5.79 9.03
CA PHE A 63 -10.03 -4.91 9.00
C PHE A 63 -8.69 -5.63 9.24
N GLU A 64 -8.70 -6.69 10.06
CA GLU A 64 -7.53 -7.46 10.49
C GLU A 64 -7.24 -8.71 9.65
N ASN A 65 -8.20 -9.25 8.87
CA ASN A 65 -8.10 -10.65 8.42
C ASN A 65 -7.97 -10.85 6.91
N ALA A 66 -7.70 -9.81 6.12
CA ALA A 66 -7.61 -9.92 4.66
C ALA A 66 -6.60 -10.98 4.19
N ALA A 67 -5.44 -11.08 4.84
CA ALA A 67 -4.43 -12.09 4.51
C ALA A 67 -4.91 -13.51 4.83
N ALA A 68 -5.67 -13.70 5.91
CA ALA A 68 -6.25 -15.00 6.24
C ALA A 68 -7.33 -15.43 5.22
N VAL A 69 -8.21 -14.50 4.83
CA VAL A 69 -9.22 -14.74 3.77
C VAL A 69 -8.54 -15.07 2.44
N ALA A 70 -7.52 -14.29 2.04
CA ALA A 70 -6.76 -14.53 0.82
C ALA A 70 -6.05 -15.89 0.83
N SER A 71 -5.53 -16.32 1.98
CA SER A 71 -4.95 -17.66 2.16
C SER A 71 -5.97 -18.76 1.87
N GLY A 72 -7.20 -18.61 2.37
CA GLY A 72 -8.29 -19.55 2.10
C GLY A 72 -8.68 -19.59 0.61
N VAL A 73 -8.74 -18.41 -0.04
CA VAL A 73 -9.01 -18.31 -1.48
C VAL A 73 -7.93 -19.00 -2.29
N GLU A 74 -6.65 -18.76 -1.98
CA GLU A 74 -5.50 -19.38 -2.66
C GLU A 74 -5.53 -20.91 -2.55
N VAL A 75 -5.74 -21.43 -1.35
CA VAL A 75 -5.84 -22.89 -1.12
C VAL A 75 -6.98 -23.51 -1.95
N MET A 76 -8.13 -22.86 -2.00
CA MET A 76 -9.27 -23.36 -2.76
C MET A 76 -9.00 -23.34 -4.26
N LEU A 77 -8.42 -22.26 -4.79
CA LEU A 77 -8.03 -22.17 -6.21
C LEU A 77 -7.02 -23.25 -6.59
N LYS A 78 -6.00 -23.44 -5.75
CA LYS A 78 -5.00 -24.51 -5.93
C LYS A 78 -5.64 -25.90 -5.94
N ARG A 79 -6.58 -26.18 -5.04
CA ARG A 79 -7.33 -27.44 -5.00
C ARG A 79 -8.18 -27.65 -6.26
N GLN A 80 -8.69 -26.58 -6.86
CA GLN A 80 -9.47 -26.61 -8.11
C GLN A 80 -8.59 -26.64 -9.37
N GLY A 81 -7.27 -26.61 -9.26
CA GLY A 81 -6.33 -26.53 -10.39
C GLY A 81 -6.43 -25.20 -11.17
N ARG A 82 -6.87 -24.13 -10.55
CA ARG A 82 -7.03 -22.82 -11.18
C ARG A 82 -5.81 -21.94 -10.93
N ASP A 83 -5.20 -21.46 -12.00
CA ASP A 83 -4.10 -20.49 -11.95
C ASP A 83 -4.69 -19.05 -12.00
N THR A 84 -5.15 -18.58 -10.86
CA THR A 84 -5.74 -17.22 -10.69
C THR A 84 -4.91 -16.46 -9.67
N ASN A 85 -4.54 -15.23 -9.99
CA ASN A 85 -3.81 -14.36 -9.06
C ASN A 85 -4.68 -14.01 -7.84
N VAL A 86 -4.14 -14.14 -6.64
CA VAL A 86 -4.77 -13.67 -5.41
C VAL A 86 -3.99 -12.47 -4.89
N VAL A 87 -4.65 -11.32 -4.81
CA VAL A 87 -4.03 -10.06 -4.41
C VAL A 87 -4.77 -9.48 -3.21
N VAL A 88 -4.06 -9.27 -2.12
CA VAL A 88 -4.55 -8.46 -0.99
C VAL A 88 -4.15 -7.01 -1.25
N ILE A 89 -5.10 -6.08 -1.08
CA ILE A 89 -4.84 -4.65 -1.18
C ILE A 89 -5.35 -3.98 0.09
N GLY A 90 -4.42 -3.61 0.97
CA GLY A 90 -4.73 -3.02 2.28
C GLY A 90 -4.04 -1.68 2.52
N GLY A 91 -4.57 -0.88 3.42
CA GLY A 91 -3.91 0.31 3.96
C GLY A 91 -2.86 -0.04 5.01
N ASP A 92 -2.09 0.96 5.43
CA ASP A 92 -1.04 0.76 6.44
C ASP A 92 -1.58 0.32 7.81
N GLY A 93 -2.72 0.86 8.26
CA GLY A 93 -3.33 0.44 9.53
C GLY A 93 -3.69 -1.04 9.58
N SER A 94 -4.31 -1.57 8.52
CA SER A 94 -4.61 -3.00 8.39
C SER A 94 -3.36 -3.85 8.19
N THR A 95 -2.28 -3.28 7.66
CA THR A 95 -1.04 -4.00 7.35
C THR A 95 -0.07 -4.03 8.52
N PHE A 96 0.21 -2.87 9.11
CA PHE A 96 1.27 -2.68 10.11
C PHE A 96 0.81 -2.96 11.54
N ASP A 97 -0.49 -2.90 11.80
CA ASP A 97 -1.04 -2.95 13.14
C ASP A 97 -2.04 -4.10 13.30
N ILE A 98 -3.32 -3.86 13.06
CA ILE A 98 -4.38 -4.81 13.39
C ILE A 98 -4.31 -6.13 12.60
N GLY A 99 -3.83 -6.11 11.35
CA GLY A 99 -3.70 -7.30 10.50
C GLY A 99 -2.36 -8.03 10.60
N MET A 100 -1.45 -7.60 11.48
CA MET A 100 -0.09 -8.18 11.56
C MET A 100 -0.12 -9.70 11.80
N GLY A 101 -0.99 -10.19 12.67
CA GLY A 101 -1.11 -11.63 12.93
C GLY A 101 -1.55 -12.42 11.69
N SER A 102 -2.52 -11.90 10.93
CA SER A 102 -2.98 -12.50 9.67
C SER A 102 -1.88 -12.51 8.60
N ASN A 103 -1.14 -11.40 8.48
CA ASN A 103 -0.03 -11.27 7.54
C ASN A 103 1.10 -12.24 7.90
N SER A 104 1.49 -12.30 9.15
CA SER A 104 2.50 -13.24 9.67
C SER A 104 2.14 -14.68 9.34
N GLY A 105 0.89 -15.08 9.61
CA GLY A 105 0.42 -16.42 9.32
C GLY A 105 0.35 -16.75 7.83
N MET A 106 0.02 -15.80 6.95
CA MET A 106 0.05 -15.95 5.50
C MET A 106 1.49 -16.13 5.00
N PHE A 107 2.43 -15.33 5.50
CA PHE A 107 3.84 -15.41 5.15
C PHE A 107 4.45 -16.74 5.58
N GLU A 108 4.25 -17.14 6.85
CA GLU A 108 4.76 -18.39 7.43
C GLU A 108 4.29 -19.63 6.67
N ARG A 109 2.99 -19.68 6.29
CA ARG A 109 2.43 -20.81 5.55
C ARG A 109 2.81 -20.84 4.07
N GLY A 110 3.50 -19.82 3.56
CA GLY A 110 4.00 -19.77 2.19
C GLY A 110 2.90 -19.65 1.12
N HIS A 111 1.75 -19.04 1.44
CA HIS A 111 0.66 -18.87 0.47
C HIS A 111 1.08 -18.00 -0.71
N LYS A 112 0.79 -18.44 -1.94
CA LYS A 112 1.05 -17.66 -3.17
C LYS A 112 0.04 -16.52 -3.29
N VAL A 113 0.23 -15.49 -2.48
CA VAL A 113 -0.60 -14.28 -2.39
C VAL A 113 0.30 -13.05 -2.50
N LEU A 114 -0.05 -12.13 -3.39
CA LEU A 114 0.58 -10.80 -3.41
C LEU A 114 -0.15 -9.89 -2.43
N TYR A 115 0.56 -9.39 -1.43
CA TYR A 115 0.07 -8.34 -0.53
C TYR A 115 0.61 -6.97 -0.96
N VAL A 116 -0.28 -6.07 -1.33
CA VAL A 116 0.03 -4.67 -1.66
C VAL A 116 -0.49 -3.77 -0.55
N CYS A 117 0.40 -3.09 0.13
CA CYS A 117 0.07 -2.03 1.08
C CYS A 117 0.10 -0.67 0.36
N TYR A 118 -1.06 0.01 0.21
CA TYR A 118 -1.08 1.42 -0.14
C TYR A 118 -0.88 2.23 1.15
N ASP A 119 0.36 2.64 1.36
CA ASP A 119 0.78 3.30 2.59
C ASP A 119 0.54 4.80 2.51
N ASN A 120 -0.45 5.27 3.25
CA ASN A 120 -0.79 6.68 3.39
C ASN A 120 -0.44 7.24 4.78
N GLU A 121 0.22 6.42 5.61
CA GLU A 121 0.89 6.78 6.86
C GLU A 121 -0.04 7.19 8.02
N ALA A 122 -1.32 6.75 8.01
CA ALA A 122 -2.25 6.85 9.15
C ALA A 122 -3.53 6.06 8.89
N TYR A 123 -4.39 5.88 9.91
CA TYR A 123 -5.78 5.46 9.76
C TYR A 123 -6.60 6.64 9.19
N MET A 124 -6.57 6.81 7.88
CA MET A 124 -7.12 8.02 7.22
C MET A 124 -8.63 8.08 7.25
N ASN A 125 -9.30 6.94 6.96
CA ASN A 125 -10.75 6.89 6.82
C ASN A 125 -11.49 7.23 8.12
N THR A 126 -10.95 6.85 9.25
CA THR A 126 -11.58 7.05 10.58
C THR A 126 -11.25 8.40 11.21
N GLY A 127 -10.45 9.24 10.57
CA GLY A 127 -10.14 10.59 11.03
C GLY A 127 -8.67 10.82 11.39
N VAL A 128 -7.76 10.23 10.62
CA VAL A 128 -6.30 10.51 10.68
C VAL A 128 -5.67 10.12 12.03
N GLN A 129 -5.99 8.96 12.57
CA GLN A 129 -5.30 8.43 13.75
C GLN A 129 -3.91 7.88 13.37
N ARG A 130 -3.00 7.90 14.32
CA ARG A 130 -1.66 7.35 14.18
C ARG A 130 -1.70 5.86 13.89
N SER A 131 -0.99 5.41 12.85
CA SER A 131 -0.68 4.00 12.57
C SER A 131 0.78 3.67 12.87
N GLY A 132 1.16 2.40 12.79
CA GLY A 132 2.56 1.97 12.84
C GLY A 132 3.42 2.50 11.68
N SER A 133 2.78 3.00 10.62
CA SER A 133 3.43 3.61 9.46
C SER A 133 3.62 5.13 9.58
N THR A 134 2.98 5.77 10.56
CA THR A 134 3.08 7.22 10.73
C THR A 134 4.52 7.64 11.02
N PRO A 135 5.11 8.55 10.23
CA PRO A 135 6.47 9.03 10.46
C PRO A 135 6.62 9.78 11.78
N PHE A 136 7.87 9.87 12.25
CA PHE A 136 8.21 10.68 13.42
C PHE A 136 7.83 12.15 13.23
N CYS A 137 7.38 12.81 14.29
CA CYS A 137 6.91 14.19 14.32
C CYS A 137 5.63 14.51 13.52
N VAL A 138 4.98 13.55 12.90
CA VAL A 138 3.74 13.81 12.17
C VAL A 138 2.58 14.08 13.11
N HIS A 139 1.84 15.16 12.83
CA HIS A 139 0.55 15.43 13.46
C HIS A 139 -0.51 14.41 13.04
N THR A 140 -1.20 13.84 14.02
CA THR A 140 -2.42 13.06 13.82
C THR A 140 -3.43 13.36 14.92
N THR A 141 -4.68 12.93 14.78
CA THR A 141 -5.71 13.16 15.82
C THR A 141 -5.40 12.45 17.15
N THR A 142 -4.57 11.40 17.14
CA THR A 142 -4.13 10.69 18.35
C THR A 142 -2.70 11.00 18.77
N THR A 143 -1.97 11.74 17.98
CA THR A 143 -0.65 12.32 18.29
C THR A 143 -0.60 13.77 17.83
N PRO A 144 -1.36 14.67 18.49
CA PRO A 144 -1.43 16.06 18.08
C PRO A 144 -0.11 16.78 18.34
N SER A 145 0.30 17.65 17.42
CA SER A 145 1.39 18.61 17.64
C SER A 145 0.85 19.89 18.28
N GLY A 146 1.67 20.58 19.07
CA GLY A 146 1.32 21.81 19.77
C GLY A 146 2.39 22.19 20.79
N SER A 147 2.03 23.03 21.78
CA SER A 147 2.96 23.49 22.84
C SER A 147 3.50 22.35 23.71
N GLU A 148 2.73 21.28 23.89
CA GLU A 148 3.04 20.14 24.75
C GLU A 148 3.62 18.93 24.01
N SER A 149 3.54 18.89 22.67
CA SER A 149 3.88 17.71 21.87
C SER A 149 4.33 18.12 20.47
N PHE A 150 5.30 17.40 19.93
CA PHE A 150 5.77 17.55 18.56
C PHE A 150 5.11 16.60 17.56
N GLY A 151 4.02 15.93 17.94
CA GLY A 151 3.34 14.93 17.12
C GLY A 151 3.75 13.49 17.45
N ASN A 152 3.81 12.59 16.45
CA ASN A 152 4.14 11.19 16.68
C ASN A 152 5.56 10.99 17.26
N PRO A 153 5.71 10.41 18.47
CA PRO A 153 7.01 10.22 19.11
C PRO A 153 7.72 8.90 18.71
N ARG A 154 7.15 8.12 17.77
CA ARG A 154 7.67 6.82 17.40
C ARG A 154 8.18 6.82 15.95
N PRO A 155 9.25 6.09 15.64
CA PRO A 155 9.65 5.86 14.26
C PRO A 155 8.62 5.00 13.52
N LYS A 156 8.60 5.11 12.20
CA LYS A 156 7.83 4.25 11.32
C LYS A 156 8.31 2.78 11.44
N LYS A 157 7.37 1.87 11.52
CA LYS A 157 7.64 0.43 11.56
C LYS A 157 8.20 -0.04 10.20
N ASP A 158 9.27 -0.80 10.19
CA ASP A 158 9.87 -1.37 8.98
C ASP A 158 9.12 -2.64 8.53
N MET A 159 8.01 -2.47 7.84
CA MET A 159 7.22 -3.60 7.35
C MET A 159 7.94 -4.43 6.26
N PRO A 160 8.68 -3.83 5.31
CA PRO A 160 9.53 -4.61 4.41
C PRO A 160 10.52 -5.49 5.16
N GLY A 161 11.20 -4.97 6.19
CA GLY A 161 12.11 -5.74 7.04
C GLY A 161 11.42 -6.87 7.78
N ILE A 162 10.20 -6.65 8.27
CA ILE A 162 9.38 -7.70 8.90
C ILE A 162 9.02 -8.80 7.90
N ALA A 163 8.62 -8.45 6.68
CA ALA A 163 8.33 -9.42 5.62
C ALA A 163 9.58 -10.24 5.24
N LEU A 164 10.74 -9.58 5.14
CA LEU A 164 12.02 -10.25 4.89
C LEU A 164 12.38 -11.22 6.03
N ALA A 165 12.16 -10.84 7.29
CA ALA A 165 12.39 -11.69 8.45
C ALA A 165 11.48 -12.93 8.47
N HIS A 166 10.31 -12.88 7.83
CA HIS A 166 9.44 -14.05 7.60
C HIS A 166 9.88 -14.91 6.40
N GLY A 167 10.97 -14.58 5.71
CA GLY A 167 11.43 -15.31 4.54
C GLY A 167 10.54 -15.13 3.30
N VAL A 168 9.80 -14.00 3.21
CA VAL A 168 8.97 -13.69 2.03
C VAL A 168 9.84 -13.62 0.78
N PRO A 169 9.59 -14.46 -0.27
CA PRO A 169 10.45 -14.56 -1.44
C PRO A 169 10.61 -13.29 -2.23
N TYR A 170 9.59 -12.43 -2.26
CA TYR A 170 9.65 -11.16 -2.97
C TYR A 170 9.12 -10.02 -2.10
N VAL A 171 9.98 -9.04 -1.84
CA VAL A 171 9.63 -7.84 -1.06
C VAL A 171 10.10 -6.60 -1.81
N ALA A 172 9.23 -5.61 -1.96
CA ALA A 172 9.59 -4.36 -2.64
C ALA A 172 8.90 -3.13 -2.03
N THR A 173 9.52 -1.99 -2.21
CA THR A 173 8.89 -0.67 -2.02
C THR A 173 8.67 -0.01 -3.38
N ALA A 174 7.59 0.74 -3.52
CA ALA A 174 7.21 1.41 -4.75
C ALA A 174 6.59 2.79 -4.44
N SER A 175 6.33 3.58 -5.45
CA SER A 175 5.63 4.86 -5.33
C SER A 175 4.70 5.07 -6.51
N VAL A 176 3.55 5.68 -6.27
CA VAL A 176 2.59 6.06 -7.31
C VAL A 176 3.21 6.99 -8.37
N ALA A 177 4.23 7.76 -8.02
CA ALA A 177 4.96 8.64 -8.93
C ALA A 177 5.88 7.89 -9.93
N TYR A 178 6.08 6.58 -9.74
CA TYR A 178 6.91 5.73 -10.60
C TYR A 178 6.10 4.55 -11.17
N PRO A 179 5.12 4.83 -12.06
CA PRO A 179 4.13 3.83 -12.50
C PRO A 179 4.74 2.64 -13.25
N VAL A 180 5.80 2.85 -14.01
CA VAL A 180 6.51 1.78 -14.74
C VAL A 180 7.20 0.83 -13.77
N ASP A 181 7.87 1.36 -12.73
CA ASP A 181 8.53 0.57 -11.69
C ASP A 181 7.51 -0.24 -10.88
N LEU A 182 6.40 0.40 -10.46
CA LEU A 182 5.34 -0.27 -9.73
C LEU A 182 4.73 -1.44 -10.53
N ARG A 183 4.36 -1.21 -11.80
CA ARG A 183 3.81 -2.27 -12.65
C ARG A 183 4.79 -3.44 -12.87
N ARG A 184 6.08 -3.14 -13.06
CA ARG A 184 7.11 -4.16 -13.18
C ARG A 184 7.20 -4.99 -11.90
N LYS A 185 7.28 -4.35 -10.74
CA LYS A 185 7.36 -5.00 -9.43
C LYS A 185 6.15 -5.89 -9.14
N VAL A 186 4.94 -5.45 -9.48
CA VAL A 186 3.73 -6.28 -9.37
C VAL A 186 3.85 -7.54 -10.22
N LYS A 187 4.30 -7.42 -11.48
CA LYS A 187 4.49 -8.57 -12.36
C LYS A 187 5.54 -9.56 -11.82
N GLU A 188 6.65 -9.07 -11.28
CA GLU A 188 7.67 -9.92 -10.67
C GLU A 188 7.17 -10.59 -9.37
N ALA A 189 6.44 -9.84 -8.54
CA ALA A 189 5.82 -10.35 -7.32
C ALA A 189 4.86 -11.53 -7.59
N LEU A 190 4.06 -11.46 -8.66
CA LEU A 190 3.12 -12.52 -9.03
C LEU A 190 3.80 -13.79 -9.56
N LYS A 191 5.07 -13.70 -9.99
CA LYS A 191 5.88 -14.86 -10.41
C LYS A 191 6.51 -15.59 -9.23
N ALA A 192 6.59 -14.95 -8.06
CA ALA A 192 7.22 -15.55 -6.89
C ALA A 192 6.54 -16.86 -6.48
N ASN A 193 7.35 -17.82 -6.06
CA ASN A 193 6.84 -19.10 -5.56
C ASN A 193 6.59 -18.97 -4.04
N GLY A 194 5.49 -18.34 -3.67
CA GLY A 194 5.11 -18.08 -2.30
C GLY A 194 4.54 -16.67 -2.11
N PRO A 195 4.47 -16.17 -0.89
CA PRO A 195 3.96 -14.83 -0.60
C PRO A 195 4.86 -13.74 -1.18
N SER A 196 4.26 -12.61 -1.50
CA SER A 196 4.98 -11.42 -1.95
C SER A 196 4.44 -10.19 -1.25
N TYR A 197 5.29 -9.22 -0.98
CA TYR A 197 4.90 -7.98 -0.33
C TYR A 197 5.40 -6.75 -1.10
N ILE A 198 4.50 -5.82 -1.39
CA ILE A 198 4.85 -4.52 -1.98
C ILE A 198 4.26 -3.39 -1.14
N GLN A 199 5.10 -2.49 -0.66
CA GLN A 199 4.67 -1.27 0.03
C GLN A 199 4.74 -0.08 -0.93
N VAL A 200 3.62 0.60 -1.14
CA VAL A 200 3.50 1.68 -2.11
C VAL A 200 3.26 3.00 -1.39
N ASN A 201 4.14 3.99 -1.58
CA ASN A 201 3.90 5.35 -1.15
C ASN A 201 2.67 5.92 -1.86
N ALA A 202 1.64 6.22 -1.08
CA ALA A 202 0.33 6.65 -1.56
C ALA A 202 -0.17 7.88 -0.78
N PRO A 203 0.31 9.10 -1.09
CA PRO A 203 -0.07 10.32 -0.39
C PRO A 203 -1.57 10.51 -0.24
N CYS A 204 -2.01 10.87 0.96
CA CYS A 204 -3.39 11.17 1.30
C CYS A 204 -3.59 12.67 1.44
N ILE A 205 -4.40 13.28 0.59
CA ILE A 205 -4.64 14.73 0.58
C ILE A 205 -5.17 15.23 1.93
N THR A 206 -6.11 14.51 2.53
CA THR A 206 -6.74 14.90 3.80
C THR A 206 -5.76 14.81 4.97
N GLY A 207 -5.05 13.68 5.09
CA GLY A 207 -4.16 13.46 6.24
C GLY A 207 -2.82 14.20 6.15
N TRP A 208 -2.30 14.41 4.92
CA TRP A 208 -1.04 15.11 4.74
C TRP A 208 -1.22 16.60 4.50
N THR A 209 -2.45 17.04 4.18
CA THR A 209 -2.83 18.44 3.97
C THR A 209 -1.94 19.12 2.93
N PHE A 210 -2.12 18.75 1.67
CA PHE A 210 -1.42 19.31 0.51
C PHE A 210 -2.40 19.71 -0.59
N ASP A 211 -1.96 20.46 -1.60
CA ASP A 211 -2.77 20.79 -2.77
C ASP A 211 -3.02 19.57 -3.66
N ALA A 212 -4.27 19.35 -4.08
CA ALA A 212 -4.69 18.17 -4.85
C ALA A 212 -3.88 17.98 -6.16
N GLY A 213 -3.44 19.07 -6.78
CA GLY A 213 -2.63 19.05 -8.00
C GLY A 213 -1.19 18.58 -7.79
N THR A 214 -0.68 18.60 -6.55
CA THR A 214 0.73 18.32 -6.23
C THR A 214 0.99 16.86 -5.81
N MET A 215 -0.02 16.00 -5.80
CA MET A 215 0.07 14.62 -5.30
C MET A 215 1.23 13.82 -5.93
N ILE A 216 1.38 13.86 -7.25
CA ILE A 216 2.47 13.13 -7.96
C ILE A 216 3.83 13.76 -7.67
N GLU A 217 3.91 15.09 -7.57
CA GLU A 217 5.13 15.80 -7.19
C GLU A 217 5.57 15.40 -5.78
N LEU A 218 4.64 15.42 -4.83
CA LEU A 218 4.89 15.02 -3.45
C LEU A 218 5.38 13.57 -3.34
N ALA A 219 4.73 12.64 -4.03
CA ALA A 219 5.17 11.24 -4.09
C ALA A 219 6.54 11.07 -4.75
N ARG A 220 6.89 11.94 -5.71
CA ARG A 220 8.21 11.96 -6.35
C ARG A 220 9.27 12.50 -5.40
N LEU A 221 8.98 13.59 -4.71
CA LEU A 221 9.88 14.19 -3.73
C LEU A 221 10.20 13.22 -2.58
N ALA A 222 9.22 12.44 -2.10
CA ALA A 222 9.48 11.38 -1.11
C ALA A 222 10.63 10.45 -1.54
N VAL A 223 10.69 10.11 -2.84
CA VAL A 223 11.77 9.27 -3.40
C VAL A 223 13.03 10.07 -3.63
N GLU A 224 12.94 11.26 -4.22
CA GLU A 224 14.10 12.10 -4.59
C GLU A 224 14.86 12.67 -3.39
N THR A 225 14.22 12.79 -2.23
CA THR A 225 14.85 13.15 -0.96
C THR A 225 15.46 11.95 -0.22
N GLY A 226 15.19 10.72 -0.69
CA GLY A 226 15.65 9.49 -0.03
C GLY A 226 14.79 9.04 1.16
N LEU A 227 13.73 9.77 1.52
CA LEU A 227 12.82 9.38 2.60
C LEU A 227 11.98 8.14 2.27
N TRP A 228 11.75 7.90 0.98
CA TRP A 228 11.08 6.71 0.49
C TRP A 228 11.94 5.99 -0.55
N PRO A 229 12.88 5.13 -0.14
CA PRO A 229 13.74 4.39 -1.07
C PRO A 229 12.90 3.39 -1.88
N LEU A 230 13.15 3.29 -3.18
CA LEU A 230 12.57 2.24 -4.02
C LEU A 230 13.54 1.06 -4.06
N THR A 231 13.18 0.01 -3.34
CA THR A 231 13.98 -1.21 -3.17
C THR A 231 13.27 -2.43 -3.73
N GLU A 232 14.03 -3.48 -3.99
CA GLU A 232 13.53 -4.77 -4.44
C GLU A 232 14.43 -5.88 -3.90
N TYR A 233 13.81 -6.85 -3.24
CA TYR A 233 14.48 -8.00 -2.66
C TYR A 233 13.87 -9.28 -3.24
N VAL A 234 14.74 -10.22 -3.59
CA VAL A 234 14.39 -11.58 -4.03
C VAL A 234 15.14 -12.56 -3.14
N ASP A 235 14.42 -13.49 -2.53
CA ASP A 235 14.97 -14.50 -1.61
C ASP A 235 15.90 -13.89 -0.55
N GLY A 236 15.45 -12.80 0.07
CA GLY A 236 16.17 -12.07 1.13
C GLY A 236 17.33 -11.21 0.63
N LYS A 237 17.67 -11.22 -0.66
CA LYS A 237 18.79 -10.45 -1.23
C LYS A 237 18.30 -9.18 -1.90
N LEU A 238 18.94 -8.05 -1.62
CA LEU A 238 18.69 -6.79 -2.32
C LEU A 238 19.16 -6.89 -3.78
N VAL A 239 18.22 -6.92 -4.72
CA VAL A 239 18.50 -7.03 -6.16
C VAL A 239 18.33 -5.71 -6.91
N GLY A 240 17.63 -4.75 -6.33
CA GLY A 240 17.39 -3.47 -6.96
C GLY A 240 17.23 -2.33 -5.96
N VAL A 241 17.88 -1.21 -6.26
CA VAL A 241 17.68 0.08 -5.58
C VAL A 241 17.67 1.19 -6.62
N LYS A 242 16.66 2.05 -6.57
CA LYS A 242 16.69 3.26 -7.41
C LYS A 242 17.74 4.22 -6.88
N LYS A 243 18.83 4.38 -7.64
CA LYS A 243 19.87 5.38 -7.32
C LYS A 243 19.37 6.79 -7.59
N ILE A 244 19.47 7.66 -6.60
CA ILE A 244 19.18 9.09 -6.72
C ILE A 244 20.51 9.79 -7.00
N ARG A 245 20.68 10.29 -8.23
CA ARG A 245 21.96 10.94 -8.64
C ARG A 245 22.15 12.30 -7.99
N ARG A 246 21.06 13.03 -7.76
CA ARG A 246 21.05 14.36 -7.14
C ARG A 246 19.87 14.39 -6.14
N PRO A 247 20.12 14.02 -4.87
CA PRO A 247 19.09 14.08 -3.85
C PRO A 247 18.65 15.52 -3.63
N LYS A 248 17.35 15.71 -3.48
CA LYS A 248 16.75 17.00 -3.13
C LYS A 248 16.78 17.21 -1.62
N PRO A 249 16.79 18.49 -1.17
CA PRO A 249 16.62 18.82 0.25
C PRO A 249 15.30 18.24 0.79
N VAL A 250 15.35 17.70 2.00
CA VAL A 250 14.16 17.11 2.66
C VAL A 250 13.09 18.17 2.91
N GLU A 251 13.51 19.41 3.11
CA GLU A 251 12.64 20.57 3.32
C GLU A 251 11.67 20.80 2.15
N GLU A 252 12.08 20.49 0.92
CA GLU A 252 11.18 20.58 -0.25
C GLU A 252 9.98 19.64 -0.11
N TYR A 253 10.21 18.44 0.42
CA TYR A 253 9.15 17.46 0.68
C TYR A 253 8.29 17.84 1.89
N LEU A 254 8.90 18.25 2.99
CA LEU A 254 8.20 18.54 4.24
C LEU A 254 7.33 19.80 4.12
N SER A 255 7.82 20.85 3.46
CA SER A 255 7.14 22.15 3.33
C SER A 255 5.81 22.07 2.56
N LEU A 256 5.65 21.08 1.68
CA LEU A 256 4.41 20.88 0.93
C LEU A 256 3.28 20.28 1.78
N GLN A 257 3.56 19.84 3.01
CA GLN A 257 2.64 19.08 3.85
C GLN A 257 2.27 19.84 5.12
N GLY A 258 0.95 20.04 5.34
CA GLY A 258 0.46 20.69 6.54
C GLY A 258 0.64 19.87 7.83
N ARG A 259 0.81 18.56 7.74
CA ARG A 259 0.97 17.65 8.89
C ARG A 259 2.30 17.80 9.65
N TYR A 260 3.25 18.58 9.12
CA TYR A 260 4.53 18.94 9.77
C TYR A 260 4.57 20.40 10.26
N LYS A 261 3.45 21.12 10.18
CA LYS A 261 3.32 22.53 10.57
C LYS A 261 2.78 22.66 11.99
#